data_b8ff55bbac18f94b69d28a8358685456
#
_entry.id   b8ff55bbac18f94b69d28a8358685456
#
_cell.length_a   1.000
_cell.length_b   1.000
_cell.length_c   1.000
_cell.angle_alpha   90.00
_cell.angle_beta   90.00
_cell.angle_gamma   90.00
#
_symmetry.space_group_name_H-M   'P 1'
#
loop_
_entity.id
_entity.type
_entity.pdbx_description
1 polymer ?
#
loop_
_entity_poly.entity_id
_entity_poly.type
_entity_poly.pdbx_seq_one_letter_code
_entity_poly.pdbx_strand_id
1 'polypeptide(L)'
;WLTYSYFKIKLNDKGYMALLLAQAPVIACLIILIFDKLTLSVLFMINLTAIWLGSSNAAREIVAELPIYHRERMYNLKLLPYVLSKLFVQFIFSTVQSFLFISILFLFYFNSVISLEHYLPLVGMMILISMSAVIMGLLLSAIVKTSEQAIALLPLLLIPQLILSGVIYPINHNKVIEFLSCVSLGRLGTSAFSCIQENVEHAFAIINQHGFMHTQYKVINTAEALNLPVTLGLDPKNMTLN
;
A
#
# COMPACT_ATOMS: atom_id res chain seq x y z
N TRP A 1 -11.07 -3.78 -27.91
CA TRP A 1 -10.70 -5.15 -28.26
C TRP A 1 -9.44 -5.61 -27.50
N LEU A 2 -8.38 -4.85 -27.50
CA LEU A 2 -7.11 -5.16 -26.84
C LEU A 2 -7.29 -5.44 -25.32
N THR A 3 -8.00 -4.56 -24.62
CA THR A 3 -8.31 -4.71 -23.19
C THR A 3 -9.11 -5.98 -22.90
N TYR A 4 -10.11 -6.26 -23.73
CA TYR A 4 -10.96 -7.47 -23.57
C TYR A 4 -10.15 -8.76 -23.77
N SER A 5 -9.33 -8.81 -24.82
CA SER A 5 -8.49 -9.98 -25.10
C SER A 5 -7.48 -10.21 -23.98
N TYR A 6 -6.83 -9.15 -23.49
CA TYR A 6 -5.89 -9.23 -22.39
C TYR A 6 -6.55 -9.69 -21.08
N PHE A 7 -7.70 -9.12 -20.73
CA PHE A 7 -8.47 -9.51 -19.57
C PHE A 7 -8.89 -11.00 -19.63
N LYS A 8 -9.36 -11.46 -20.78
CA LYS A 8 -9.76 -12.86 -21.00
C LYS A 8 -8.59 -13.82 -20.84
N ILE A 9 -7.41 -13.47 -21.37
CA ILE A 9 -6.20 -14.28 -21.22
C ILE A 9 -5.85 -14.44 -19.74
N LYS A 10 -5.87 -13.35 -18.99
CA LYS A 10 -5.59 -13.38 -17.55
C LYS A 10 -6.59 -14.17 -16.73
N LEU A 11 -7.88 -14.04 -17.02
CA LEU A 11 -8.92 -14.80 -16.35
C LEU A 11 -8.84 -16.31 -16.61
N ASN A 12 -8.33 -16.72 -17.78
CA ASN A 12 -8.15 -18.13 -18.09
C ASN A 12 -6.97 -18.79 -17.38
N ASP A 13 -6.00 -18.01 -16.90
CA ASP A 13 -4.92 -18.50 -16.04
C ASP A 13 -5.41 -18.64 -14.59
N LYS A 14 -6.01 -19.79 -14.30
CA LYS A 14 -6.59 -20.09 -12.97
C LYS A 14 -5.54 -20.05 -11.87
N GLY A 15 -4.29 -20.47 -12.14
CA GLY A 15 -3.21 -20.45 -11.17
C GLY A 15 -2.79 -19.03 -10.79
N TYR A 16 -2.60 -18.18 -11.78
CA TYR A 16 -2.31 -16.77 -11.57
C TYR A 16 -3.45 -16.05 -10.84
N MET A 17 -4.69 -16.27 -11.24
CA MET A 17 -5.87 -15.66 -10.61
C MET A 17 -6.03 -16.09 -9.15
N ALA A 18 -5.83 -17.37 -8.86
CA ALA A 18 -5.89 -17.88 -7.48
C ALA A 18 -4.82 -17.22 -6.58
N LEU A 19 -3.58 -17.14 -7.06
CA LEU A 19 -2.50 -16.46 -6.32
C LEU A 19 -2.80 -14.97 -6.13
N LEU A 20 -3.24 -14.29 -7.18
CA LEU A 20 -3.54 -12.86 -7.16
C LEU A 20 -4.67 -12.54 -6.16
N LEU A 21 -5.72 -13.34 -6.13
CA LEU A 21 -6.83 -13.13 -5.20
C LEU A 21 -6.51 -13.59 -3.78
N ALA A 22 -5.70 -14.63 -3.59
CA ALA A 22 -5.36 -15.17 -2.28
C ALA A 22 -4.41 -14.28 -1.48
N GLN A 23 -3.53 -13.51 -2.14
CA GLN A 23 -2.53 -12.70 -1.42
C GLN A 23 -3.17 -11.61 -0.54
N ALA A 24 -4.27 -10.99 -0.98
CA ALA A 24 -4.94 -9.95 -0.20
C ALA A 24 -5.57 -10.50 1.11
N PRO A 25 -6.38 -11.57 1.10
CA PRO A 25 -6.87 -12.21 2.33
C PRO A 25 -5.77 -12.71 3.25
N VAL A 26 -4.71 -13.32 2.70
CA VAL A 26 -3.60 -13.85 3.51
C VAL A 26 -2.93 -12.72 4.29
N ILE A 27 -2.61 -11.60 3.64
CA ILE A 27 -1.98 -10.45 4.31
C ILE A 27 -2.95 -9.81 5.31
N ALA A 28 -4.25 -9.70 4.99
CA ALA A 28 -5.25 -9.19 5.92
C ALA A 28 -5.34 -10.05 7.19
N CYS A 29 -5.38 -11.37 7.05
CA CYS A 29 -5.37 -12.30 8.17
C CYS A 29 -4.11 -12.18 9.04
N LEU A 30 -2.94 -12.02 8.41
CA LEU A 30 -1.68 -11.80 9.15
C LEU A 30 -1.72 -10.51 9.96
N ILE A 31 -2.24 -9.42 9.41
CA ILE A 31 -2.38 -8.15 10.14
C ILE A 31 -3.32 -8.32 11.33
N ILE A 32 -4.45 -9.00 11.16
CA ILE A 32 -5.40 -9.28 12.23
C ILE A 32 -4.79 -10.13 13.34
N LEU A 33 -3.96 -11.12 13.00
CA LEU A 33 -3.30 -11.98 13.98
C LEU A 33 -2.25 -11.24 14.82
N ILE A 34 -1.63 -10.21 14.25
CA ILE A 34 -0.55 -9.47 14.93
C ILE A 34 -1.11 -8.29 15.73
N PHE A 35 -2.15 -7.65 15.25
CA PHE A 35 -2.67 -6.42 15.84
C PHE A 35 -4.11 -6.59 16.32
N ASP A 36 -4.33 -6.46 17.61
CA ASP A 36 -5.67 -6.52 18.22
C ASP A 36 -6.51 -5.27 17.99
N LYS A 37 -5.87 -4.13 17.74
CA LYS A 37 -6.52 -2.81 17.60
C LYS A 37 -6.02 -2.07 16.37
N LEU A 38 -6.90 -1.23 15.82
CA LEU A 38 -6.53 -0.35 14.71
C LEU A 38 -5.66 0.79 15.24
N THR A 39 -4.38 0.74 14.92
CA THR A 39 -3.35 1.71 15.32
C THR A 39 -2.73 2.34 14.08
N LEU A 40 -1.91 3.39 14.26
CA LEU A 40 -1.12 3.95 13.17
C LEU A 40 -0.25 2.90 12.46
N SER A 41 0.28 1.93 13.22
CA SER A 41 1.05 0.83 12.65
C SER A 41 0.22 -0.03 11.70
N VAL A 42 -1.06 -0.27 12.01
CA VAL A 42 -1.99 -0.99 11.12
C VAL A 42 -2.28 -0.18 9.86
N LEU A 43 -2.54 1.12 9.98
CA LEU A 43 -2.75 2.00 8.82
C LEU A 43 -1.52 2.04 7.91
N PHE A 44 -0.32 2.07 8.50
CA PHE A 44 0.93 1.96 7.76
C PHE A 44 1.05 0.59 7.05
N MET A 45 0.67 -0.52 7.71
CA MET A 45 0.67 -1.85 7.09
C MET A 45 -0.35 -1.96 5.97
N ILE A 46 -1.54 -1.34 6.10
CA ILE A 46 -2.54 -1.25 5.02
C ILE A 46 -1.94 -0.53 3.80
N ASN A 47 -1.30 0.63 4.04
CA ASN A 47 -0.63 1.39 2.98
C ASN A 47 0.48 0.58 2.30
N LEU A 48 1.34 -0.05 3.08
CA LEU A 48 2.44 -0.88 2.56
C LEU A 48 1.89 -2.06 1.73
N THR A 49 0.80 -2.67 2.19
CA THR A 49 0.11 -3.74 1.46
C THR A 49 -0.45 -3.24 0.12
N ALA A 50 -1.07 -2.05 0.09
CA ALA A 50 -1.56 -1.47 -1.15
C ALA A 50 -0.43 -1.24 -2.16
N ILE A 51 0.72 -0.72 -1.70
CA ILE A 51 1.91 -0.51 -2.54
C ILE A 51 2.46 -1.85 -3.03
N TRP A 52 2.55 -2.85 -2.16
CA TRP A 52 3.02 -4.20 -2.51
C TRP A 52 2.12 -4.85 -3.57
N LEU A 53 0.80 -4.90 -3.32
CA LEU A 53 -0.17 -5.52 -4.24
C LEU A 53 -0.14 -4.85 -5.62
N GLY A 54 -0.16 -3.51 -5.66
CA GLY A 54 -0.11 -2.77 -6.91
C GLY A 54 1.17 -3.00 -7.70
N SER A 55 2.33 -2.84 -7.06
CA SER A 55 3.62 -2.98 -7.74
C SER A 55 3.94 -4.42 -8.15
N SER A 56 3.64 -5.42 -7.30
CA SER A 56 3.92 -6.83 -7.59
C SER A 56 3.08 -7.37 -8.75
N ASN A 57 1.80 -6.96 -8.82
CA ASN A 57 0.91 -7.34 -9.91
C ASN A 57 1.37 -6.78 -11.25
N ALA A 58 1.93 -5.57 -11.26
CA ALA A 58 2.32 -4.86 -12.48
C ALA A 58 3.76 -5.11 -12.93
N ALA A 59 4.65 -5.56 -12.03
CA ALA A 59 6.09 -5.64 -12.28
C ALA A 59 6.49 -6.55 -13.44
N ARG A 60 5.69 -7.53 -13.79
CA ARG A 60 5.97 -8.48 -14.88
C ARG A 60 5.17 -8.23 -16.16
N GLU A 61 4.24 -7.28 -16.14
CA GLU A 61 3.22 -7.13 -17.18
C GLU A 61 3.77 -6.75 -18.55
N ILE A 62 4.74 -5.86 -18.60
CA ILE A 62 5.34 -5.40 -19.86
C ILE A 62 6.48 -6.32 -20.27
N VAL A 63 7.38 -6.67 -19.34
CA VAL A 63 8.57 -7.47 -19.66
C VAL A 63 8.22 -8.88 -20.15
N ALA A 64 7.18 -9.51 -19.62
CA ALA A 64 6.73 -10.83 -20.06
C ALA A 64 6.20 -10.84 -21.48
N GLU A 65 5.62 -9.73 -21.93
CA GLU A 65 5.04 -9.60 -23.27
C GLU A 65 5.94 -8.84 -24.26
N LEU A 66 7.13 -8.45 -23.87
CA LEU A 66 8.04 -7.65 -24.69
C LEU A 66 8.28 -8.28 -26.08
N PRO A 67 8.49 -9.62 -26.23
CA PRO A 67 8.66 -10.24 -27.55
C PRO A 67 7.40 -10.16 -28.43
N ILE A 68 6.22 -10.26 -27.80
CA ILE A 68 4.92 -10.17 -28.50
C ILE A 68 4.70 -8.71 -28.93
N TYR A 69 4.96 -7.75 -28.04
CA TYR A 69 4.83 -6.33 -28.32
C TYR A 69 5.72 -5.89 -29.49
N HIS A 70 6.99 -6.35 -29.57
CA HIS A 70 7.87 -6.03 -30.68
C HIS A 70 7.34 -6.53 -32.02
N ARG A 71 6.74 -7.72 -32.05
CA ARG A 71 6.11 -8.26 -33.23
C ARG A 71 4.85 -7.50 -33.65
N GLU A 72 3.99 -7.17 -32.70
CA GLU A 72 2.74 -6.46 -32.95
C GLU A 72 2.96 -4.99 -33.32
N ARG A 73 4.07 -4.39 -32.85
CA ARG A 73 4.45 -3.04 -33.25
C ARG A 73 4.75 -2.90 -34.73
N MET A 74 5.23 -3.96 -35.38
CA MET A 74 5.42 -3.97 -36.83
C MET A 74 4.09 -3.90 -37.60
N TYR A 75 2.98 -4.27 -36.98
CA TYR A 75 1.62 -4.14 -37.51
C TYR A 75 0.87 -2.88 -37.04
N ASN A 76 1.63 -1.80 -36.72
CA ASN A 76 1.08 -0.48 -36.38
C ASN A 76 0.39 -0.38 -34.99
N LEU A 77 0.76 -1.22 -34.03
CA LEU A 77 0.27 -1.09 -32.66
C LEU A 77 0.83 0.21 -32.03
N LYS A 78 -0.07 1.13 -31.64
CA LYS A 78 0.30 2.34 -30.93
C LYS A 78 0.59 2.06 -29.44
N LEU A 79 1.64 2.67 -28.89
CA LEU A 79 2.08 2.46 -27.51
C LEU A 79 0.99 2.85 -26.48
N LEU A 80 0.31 3.98 -26.69
CA LEU A 80 -0.67 4.51 -25.73
C LEU A 80 -1.85 3.55 -25.48
N PRO A 81 -2.56 3.01 -26.52
CA PRO A 81 -3.61 2.02 -26.31
C PRO A 81 -3.11 0.75 -25.62
N TYR A 82 -1.87 0.33 -25.88
CA TYR A 82 -1.27 -0.82 -25.23
C TYR A 82 -1.11 -0.61 -23.73
N VAL A 83 -0.47 0.49 -23.31
CA VAL A 83 -0.27 0.81 -21.89
C VAL A 83 -1.61 1.04 -21.18
N LEU A 84 -2.55 1.76 -21.79
CA LEU A 84 -3.88 1.99 -21.22
C LEU A 84 -4.66 0.69 -21.02
N SER A 85 -4.53 -0.28 -21.93
CA SER A 85 -5.17 -1.59 -21.76
C SER A 85 -4.65 -2.34 -20.53
N LYS A 86 -3.34 -2.27 -20.26
CA LYS A 86 -2.71 -2.84 -19.06
C LYS A 86 -3.19 -2.14 -17.79
N LEU A 87 -3.16 -0.81 -17.78
CA LEU A 87 -3.63 -0.01 -16.65
C LEU A 87 -5.09 -0.31 -16.30
N PHE A 88 -5.97 -0.41 -17.31
CA PHE A 88 -7.38 -0.67 -17.08
C PHE A 88 -7.64 -2.05 -16.46
N VAL A 89 -6.95 -3.08 -16.93
CA VAL A 89 -7.06 -4.43 -16.36
C VAL A 89 -6.51 -4.47 -14.94
N GLN A 90 -5.38 -3.83 -14.69
CA GLN A 90 -4.81 -3.73 -13.35
C GLN A 90 -5.71 -2.92 -12.40
N PHE A 91 -6.42 -1.91 -12.90
CA PHE A 91 -7.41 -1.18 -12.12
C PHE A 91 -8.52 -2.10 -11.61
N ILE A 92 -9.04 -2.98 -12.47
CA ILE A 92 -10.08 -3.95 -12.07
C ILE A 92 -9.54 -4.89 -10.98
N PHE A 93 -8.35 -5.46 -11.16
CA PHE A 93 -7.76 -6.36 -10.17
C PHE A 93 -7.43 -5.66 -8.85
N SER A 94 -6.85 -4.47 -8.89
CA SER A 94 -6.61 -3.63 -7.71
C SER A 94 -7.89 -3.32 -6.95
N THR A 95 -8.96 -3.00 -7.66
CA THR A 95 -10.27 -2.72 -7.04
C THR A 95 -10.80 -3.94 -6.31
N VAL A 96 -10.77 -5.11 -6.95
CA VAL A 96 -11.23 -6.36 -6.32
C VAL A 96 -10.38 -6.72 -5.10
N GLN A 97 -9.06 -6.62 -5.20
CA GLN A 97 -8.14 -6.90 -4.09
C GLN A 97 -8.33 -5.93 -2.93
N SER A 98 -8.47 -4.63 -3.21
CA SER A 98 -8.71 -3.60 -2.19
C SER A 98 -10.03 -3.83 -1.45
N PHE A 99 -11.06 -4.20 -2.19
CA PHE A 99 -12.37 -4.54 -1.61
C PHE A 99 -12.27 -5.76 -0.69
N LEU A 100 -11.66 -6.84 -1.15
CA LEU A 100 -11.46 -8.07 -0.36
C LEU A 100 -10.64 -7.78 0.90
N PHE A 101 -9.54 -7.06 0.77
CA PHE A 101 -8.63 -6.75 1.87
C PHE A 101 -9.31 -5.91 2.96
N ILE A 102 -9.90 -4.77 2.58
CA ILE A 102 -10.56 -3.87 3.55
C ILE A 102 -11.83 -4.53 4.13
N SER A 103 -12.57 -5.35 3.35
CA SER A 103 -13.73 -6.07 3.88
C SER A 103 -13.36 -7.03 5.00
N ILE A 104 -12.25 -7.75 4.88
CA ILE A 104 -11.77 -8.67 5.91
C ILE A 104 -11.35 -7.89 7.17
N LEU A 105 -10.61 -6.80 7.01
CA LEU A 105 -10.23 -5.93 8.12
C LEU A 105 -11.46 -5.30 8.78
N PHE A 106 -12.43 -4.86 7.99
CA PHE A 106 -13.66 -4.28 8.47
C PHE A 106 -14.47 -5.26 9.32
N LEU A 107 -14.63 -6.50 8.87
CA LEU A 107 -15.34 -7.54 9.63
C LEU A 107 -14.72 -7.78 11.01
N PHE A 108 -13.40 -7.66 11.14
CA PHE A 108 -12.71 -7.87 12.40
C PHE A 108 -12.72 -6.62 13.31
N TYR A 109 -12.50 -5.44 12.74
CA TYR A 109 -12.41 -4.19 13.52
C TYR A 109 -13.73 -3.42 13.61
N PHE A 110 -14.84 -3.94 13.07
CA PHE A 110 -16.13 -3.26 12.96
C PHE A 110 -16.69 -2.75 14.31
N ASN A 111 -16.57 -3.54 15.37
CA ASN A 111 -17.10 -3.17 16.69
C ASN A 111 -16.17 -2.28 17.52
N SER A 112 -14.94 -2.06 17.08
CA SER A 112 -13.96 -1.36 17.90
C SER A 112 -13.60 0.03 17.40
N VAL A 113 -13.49 0.27 16.08
CA VAL A 113 -12.91 1.53 15.58
C VAL A 113 -13.38 1.93 14.17
N ILE A 114 -13.76 1.01 13.29
CA ILE A 114 -14.17 1.35 11.93
C ILE A 114 -15.69 1.43 11.85
N SER A 115 -16.23 2.65 11.70
CA SER A 115 -17.64 2.85 11.38
C SER A 115 -17.91 2.63 9.89
N LEU A 116 -19.17 2.38 9.54
CA LEU A 116 -19.59 2.18 8.15
C LEU A 116 -19.24 3.38 7.26
N GLU A 117 -19.20 4.58 7.83
CA GLU A 117 -18.86 5.83 7.13
C GLU A 117 -17.41 5.85 6.64
N HIS A 118 -16.48 5.22 7.36
CA HIS A 118 -15.06 5.18 7.03
C HIS A 118 -14.72 4.04 6.05
N TYR A 119 -15.59 3.05 5.87
CA TYR A 119 -15.32 1.90 5.01
C TYR A 119 -15.06 2.29 3.55
N LEU A 120 -15.97 3.07 2.96
CA LEU A 120 -15.87 3.46 1.55
C LEU A 120 -14.66 4.36 1.25
N PRO A 121 -14.35 5.37 2.08
CA PRO A 121 -13.12 6.15 1.97
C PRO A 121 -11.85 5.31 2.06
N LEU A 122 -11.78 4.34 3.00
CA LEU A 122 -10.63 3.44 3.15
C LEU A 122 -10.41 2.58 1.90
N VAL A 123 -11.48 2.00 1.34
CA VAL A 123 -11.42 1.25 0.08
C VAL A 123 -10.94 2.16 -1.06
N GLY A 124 -11.52 3.35 -1.18
CA GLY A 124 -11.15 4.32 -2.21
C GLY A 124 -9.67 4.72 -2.14
N MET A 125 -9.18 5.02 -0.94
CA MET A 125 -7.76 5.35 -0.72
C MET A 125 -6.85 4.17 -1.06
N MET A 126 -7.21 2.96 -0.66
CA MET A 126 -6.42 1.77 -0.99
C MET A 126 -6.35 1.56 -2.52
N ILE A 127 -7.45 1.77 -3.24
CA ILE A 127 -7.47 1.70 -4.72
C ILE A 127 -6.53 2.75 -5.32
N LEU A 128 -6.59 4.00 -4.87
CA LEU A 128 -5.75 5.08 -5.39
C LEU A 128 -4.26 4.82 -5.17
N ILE A 129 -3.88 4.36 -3.97
CA ILE A 129 -2.50 4.04 -3.63
C ILE A 129 -2.01 2.84 -4.45
N SER A 130 -2.81 1.77 -4.53
CA SER A 130 -2.43 0.59 -5.32
C SER A 130 -2.33 0.91 -6.81
N MET A 131 -3.17 1.79 -7.37
CA MET A 131 -3.03 2.26 -8.75
C MET A 131 -1.77 3.07 -8.99
N SER A 132 -1.40 3.93 -8.06
CA SER A 132 -0.12 4.65 -8.14
C SER A 132 1.07 3.68 -8.09
N ALA A 133 0.98 2.64 -7.26
CA ALA A 133 1.97 1.57 -7.19
C ALA A 133 2.00 0.68 -8.47
N VAL A 134 0.85 0.45 -9.10
CA VAL A 134 0.76 -0.20 -10.43
C VAL A 134 1.57 0.57 -11.47
N ILE A 135 1.44 1.90 -11.51
CA ILE A 135 2.22 2.73 -12.45
C ILE A 135 3.71 2.56 -12.19
N MET A 136 4.15 2.57 -10.93
CA MET A 136 5.54 2.31 -10.56
C MET A 136 6.00 0.91 -10.99
N GLY A 137 5.16 -0.11 -10.78
CA GLY A 137 5.43 -1.49 -11.21
C GLY A 137 5.54 -1.62 -12.73
N LEU A 138 4.67 -0.96 -13.50
CA LEU A 138 4.74 -0.92 -14.96
C LEU A 138 6.00 -0.22 -15.46
N LEU A 139 6.41 0.88 -14.83
CA LEU A 139 7.67 1.56 -15.14
C LEU A 139 8.85 0.64 -14.90
N LEU A 140 8.89 -0.05 -13.76
CA LEU A 140 9.91 -1.06 -13.48
C LEU A 140 9.93 -2.14 -14.57
N SER A 141 8.76 -2.68 -14.92
CA SER A 141 8.61 -3.69 -15.96
C SER A 141 9.08 -3.25 -17.35
N ALA A 142 9.01 -1.95 -17.65
CA ALA A 142 9.46 -1.39 -18.91
C ALA A 142 10.98 -1.22 -18.99
N ILE A 143 11.67 -1.10 -17.84
CA ILE A 143 13.12 -0.86 -17.78
C ILE A 143 13.89 -2.17 -17.80
N VAL A 144 13.36 -3.24 -17.19
CA VAL A 144 14.04 -4.53 -17.04
C VAL A 144 13.94 -5.37 -18.31
N LYS A 145 14.89 -6.32 -18.45
CA LYS A 145 14.96 -7.19 -19.63
C LYS A 145 14.31 -8.58 -19.41
N THR A 146 14.20 -9.02 -18.15
CA THR A 146 13.62 -10.32 -17.81
C THR A 146 12.63 -10.22 -16.66
N SER A 147 11.65 -11.12 -16.62
CA SER A 147 10.66 -11.18 -15.52
C SER A 147 11.31 -11.47 -14.16
N GLU A 148 12.43 -12.19 -14.14
CA GLU A 148 13.20 -12.49 -12.93
C GLU A 148 13.84 -11.23 -12.36
N GLN A 149 14.42 -10.39 -13.23
CA GLN A 149 14.95 -9.08 -12.83
C GLN A 149 13.86 -8.17 -12.27
N ALA A 150 12.68 -8.19 -12.86
CA ALA A 150 11.54 -7.40 -12.37
C ALA A 150 11.19 -7.77 -10.92
N ILE A 151 11.12 -9.07 -10.62
CA ILE A 151 10.82 -9.56 -9.26
C ILE A 151 11.96 -9.22 -8.29
N ALA A 152 13.21 -9.40 -8.70
CA ALA A 152 14.38 -9.12 -7.86
C ALA A 152 14.50 -7.63 -7.49
N LEU A 153 14.04 -6.71 -8.36
CA LEU A 153 14.08 -5.27 -8.13
C LEU A 153 12.85 -4.73 -7.37
N LEU A 154 11.80 -5.52 -7.18
CA LEU A 154 10.63 -5.10 -6.39
C LEU A 154 10.98 -4.65 -4.97
N PRO A 155 11.77 -5.40 -4.18
CA PRO A 155 12.18 -4.95 -2.85
C PRO A 155 12.95 -3.62 -2.90
N LEU A 156 13.81 -3.43 -3.90
CA LEU A 156 14.56 -2.18 -4.08
C LEU A 156 13.64 -0.97 -4.34
N LEU A 157 12.51 -1.19 -4.99
CA LEU A 157 11.49 -0.16 -5.20
C LEU A 157 10.69 0.12 -3.92
N LEU A 158 10.44 -0.90 -3.10
CA LEU A 158 9.62 -0.80 -1.89
C LEU A 158 10.37 -0.24 -0.69
N ILE A 159 11.66 -0.58 -0.53
CA ILE A 159 12.48 -0.12 0.61
C ILE A 159 12.52 1.41 0.73
N PRO A 160 12.73 2.20 -0.34
CA PRO A 160 12.65 3.66 -0.26
C PRO A 160 11.28 4.16 0.18
N GLN A 161 10.19 3.53 -0.28
CA GLN A 161 8.82 3.88 0.12
C GLN A 161 8.60 3.66 1.62
N LEU A 162 9.16 2.59 2.16
CA LEU A 162 9.08 2.24 3.58
C LEU A 162 9.90 3.22 4.43
N ILE A 163 11.15 3.52 4.04
CA ILE A 163 12.03 4.44 4.78
C ILE A 163 11.49 5.88 4.73
N LEU A 164 11.04 6.34 3.56
CA LEU A 164 10.52 7.68 3.35
C LEU A 164 9.08 7.88 3.88
N SER A 165 8.45 6.85 4.43
CA SER A 165 7.10 6.96 5.02
C SER A 165 7.03 7.91 6.21
N GLY A 166 8.15 8.14 6.90
CA GLY A 166 8.21 8.95 8.11
C GLY A 166 7.68 8.25 9.37
N VAL A 167 7.15 7.04 9.25
CA VAL A 167 6.64 6.25 10.38
C VAL A 167 7.78 5.61 11.17
N ILE A 168 8.84 5.16 10.48
CA ILE A 168 9.98 4.49 11.11
C ILE A 168 10.99 5.49 11.67
N TYR A 169 11.26 6.58 10.95
CA TYR A 169 12.22 7.60 11.33
C TYR A 169 11.72 9.01 10.95
N PRO A 170 11.85 10.03 11.82
CA PRO A 170 11.41 11.39 11.52
C PRO A 170 12.30 12.05 10.46
N ILE A 171 11.66 12.70 9.51
CA ILE A 171 12.33 13.28 8.33
C ILE A 171 12.62 14.78 8.57
N ASN A 172 13.24 15.15 9.70
CA ASN A 172 13.33 16.58 10.08
C ASN A 172 14.68 17.27 9.77
N HIS A 173 15.67 16.61 9.12
CA HIS A 173 17.04 17.17 9.09
C HIS A 173 17.57 17.57 7.72
N ASN A 174 16.94 17.16 6.60
CA ASN A 174 17.46 17.45 5.26
C ASN A 174 16.33 17.81 4.29
N LYS A 175 16.38 19.01 3.73
CA LYS A 175 15.40 19.50 2.73
C LYS A 175 15.24 18.54 1.52
N VAL A 176 16.31 17.86 1.14
CA VAL A 176 16.29 16.87 0.04
C VAL A 176 15.47 15.63 0.41
N ILE A 177 15.67 15.11 1.63
CA ILE A 177 14.91 13.95 2.13
C ILE A 177 13.44 14.33 2.34
N GLU A 178 13.19 15.52 2.82
CA GLU A 178 11.83 16.05 2.98
C GLU A 178 11.11 16.14 1.63
N PHE A 179 11.75 16.67 0.60
CA PHE A 179 11.20 16.72 -0.76
C PHE A 179 10.94 15.32 -1.32
N LEU A 180 11.88 14.39 -1.20
CA LEU A 180 11.71 12.99 -1.65
C LEU A 180 10.58 12.30 -0.89
N SER A 181 10.43 12.57 0.39
CA SER A 181 9.35 12.00 1.20
C SER A 181 7.96 12.50 0.80
N CYS A 182 7.85 13.76 0.34
CA CYS A 182 6.59 14.30 -0.17
C CYS A 182 6.09 13.60 -1.45
N VAL A 183 7.00 13.01 -2.24
CA VAL A 183 6.68 12.23 -3.44
C VAL A 183 6.47 10.74 -3.11
N SER A 184 6.87 10.29 -1.92
CA SER A 184 6.76 8.90 -1.50
C SER A 184 5.31 8.48 -1.28
N LEU A 185 4.87 7.39 -1.92
CA LEU A 185 3.57 6.77 -1.67
C LEU A 185 3.47 6.25 -0.22
N GLY A 186 4.59 5.87 0.38
CA GLY A 186 4.67 5.47 1.78
C GLY A 186 4.15 6.54 2.72
N ARG A 187 4.60 7.79 2.56
CA ARG A 187 4.19 8.93 3.39
C ARG A 187 2.78 9.41 3.02
N LEU A 188 2.54 9.66 1.73
CA LEU A 188 1.25 10.16 1.25
C LEU A 188 0.10 9.21 1.61
N GLY A 189 0.28 7.91 1.41
CA GLY A 189 -0.74 6.94 1.74
C GLY A 189 -1.01 6.83 3.23
N THR A 190 0.04 6.80 4.06
CA THR A 190 -0.14 6.71 5.52
C THR A 190 -0.84 7.95 6.08
N SER A 191 -0.46 9.15 5.62
CA SER A 191 -1.16 10.38 6.02
C SER A 191 -2.61 10.41 5.55
N ALA A 192 -2.89 9.94 4.33
CA ALA A 192 -4.25 9.88 3.82
C ALA A 192 -5.13 8.89 4.61
N PHE A 193 -4.61 7.73 4.97
CA PHE A 193 -5.32 6.78 5.83
C PHE A 193 -5.53 7.32 7.25
N SER A 194 -4.56 8.05 7.82
CA SER A 194 -4.70 8.66 9.14
C SER A 194 -5.74 9.77 9.17
N CYS A 195 -5.86 10.58 8.11
CA CYS A 195 -6.90 11.62 7.99
C CYS A 195 -8.32 11.05 7.96
N ILE A 196 -8.51 9.84 7.39
CA ILE A 196 -9.82 9.18 7.40
C ILE A 196 -10.18 8.73 8.82
N GLN A 197 -9.19 8.46 9.65
CA GLN A 197 -9.37 7.98 11.00
C GLN A 197 -8.95 9.06 12.02
N GLU A 198 -9.85 9.93 12.40
CA GLU A 198 -9.64 11.11 13.25
C GLU A 198 -8.82 10.84 14.52
N ASN A 199 -8.99 9.66 15.14
CA ASN A 199 -8.26 9.27 16.37
C ASN A 199 -6.75 9.03 16.17
N VAL A 200 -6.27 8.92 14.93
CA VAL A 200 -4.87 8.62 14.60
C VAL A 200 -4.15 9.82 14.01
N GLU A 201 -4.88 10.84 13.58
CA GLU A 201 -4.33 12.04 12.95
C GLU A 201 -3.35 12.78 13.88
N HIS A 202 -3.72 12.96 15.16
CA HIS A 202 -2.85 13.57 16.16
C HIS A 202 -1.54 12.80 16.36
N ALA A 203 -1.59 11.48 16.37
CA ALA A 203 -0.39 10.64 16.50
C ALA A 203 0.53 10.79 15.29
N PHE A 204 -0.02 10.90 14.08
CA PHE A 204 0.79 11.07 12.86
C PHE A 204 1.46 12.46 12.78
N ALA A 205 0.76 13.51 13.16
CA ALA A 205 1.31 14.87 13.21
C ALA A 205 2.51 14.95 14.16
N ILE A 206 2.43 14.29 15.32
CA ILE A 206 3.50 14.25 16.31
C ILE A 206 4.69 13.41 15.81
N ILE A 207 4.45 12.28 15.12
CA ILE A 207 5.52 11.42 14.55
C ILE A 207 6.35 12.20 13.54
N ASN A 208 5.72 13.01 12.70
CA ASN A 208 6.45 13.84 11.73
C ASN A 208 7.40 14.86 12.38
N GLN A 209 7.13 15.26 13.64
CA GLN A 209 7.98 16.19 14.36
C GLN A 209 9.11 15.54 15.17
N HIS A 210 8.89 14.36 15.77
CA HIS A 210 9.77 13.83 16.82
C HIS A 210 10.26 12.39 16.62
N GLY A 211 9.78 11.66 15.63
CA GLY A 211 10.12 10.26 15.40
C GLY A 211 9.26 9.24 16.15
N PHE A 212 9.21 8.04 15.58
CA PHE A 212 8.26 7.01 16.00
C PHE A 212 8.41 6.61 17.48
N MET A 213 9.61 6.32 17.95
CA MET A 213 9.83 5.84 19.32
C MET A 213 9.56 6.93 20.38
N HIS A 214 10.05 8.14 20.13
CA HIS A 214 9.85 9.26 21.06
C HIS A 214 8.39 9.73 21.09
N THR A 215 7.70 9.59 19.98
CA THR A 215 6.31 9.97 19.83
C THR A 215 5.35 9.03 20.53
N GLN A 216 5.59 7.73 20.48
CA GLN A 216 4.75 6.77 21.20
C GLN A 216 4.74 7.07 22.71
N TYR A 217 5.90 7.34 23.28
CA TYR A 217 6.01 7.72 24.68
C TYR A 217 5.25 9.01 25.01
N LYS A 218 5.37 10.04 24.18
CA LYS A 218 4.70 11.32 24.38
C LYS A 218 3.18 11.24 24.22
N VAL A 219 2.70 10.48 23.25
CA VAL A 219 1.25 10.28 23.03
C VAL A 219 0.61 9.50 24.17
N ILE A 220 1.30 8.47 24.69
CA ILE A 220 0.81 7.70 25.84
C ILE A 220 0.69 8.62 27.06
N ASN A 221 1.73 9.39 27.38
CA ASN A 221 1.69 10.32 28.53
C ASN A 221 0.63 11.41 28.37
N THR A 222 0.43 11.91 27.15
CA THR A 222 -0.58 12.94 26.91
C THR A 222 -2.00 12.35 26.96
N ALA A 223 -2.19 11.13 26.46
CA ALA A 223 -3.46 10.43 26.53
C ALA A 223 -3.84 10.06 27.97
N GLU A 224 -2.88 9.64 28.81
CA GLU A 224 -3.09 9.43 30.25
C GLU A 224 -3.44 10.73 30.99
N ALA A 225 -2.75 11.82 30.68
CA ALA A 225 -3.03 13.13 31.27
C ALA A 225 -4.42 13.69 30.93
N LEU A 226 -4.96 13.31 29.76
CA LEU A 226 -6.27 13.71 29.26
C LEU A 226 -7.38 12.68 29.54
N ASN A 227 -7.07 11.57 30.25
CA ASN A 227 -7.99 10.43 30.43
C ASN A 227 -8.57 9.87 29.11
N LEU A 228 -7.82 9.98 28.02
CA LEU A 228 -8.22 9.44 26.72
C LEU A 228 -7.81 7.97 26.62
N PRO A 229 -8.60 7.12 25.93
CA PRO A 229 -8.21 5.72 25.73
C PRO A 229 -6.91 5.64 24.92
N VAL A 230 -5.89 4.97 25.49
CA VAL A 230 -4.61 4.77 24.81
C VAL A 230 -4.77 3.74 23.68
N THR A 231 -4.87 4.22 22.45
CA THR A 231 -5.13 3.38 21.26
C THR A 231 -3.87 2.78 20.63
N LEU A 232 -2.68 3.05 21.20
CA LEU A 232 -1.39 2.65 20.60
C LEU A 232 -0.91 1.24 20.94
N GLY A 233 -1.65 0.46 21.74
CA GLY A 233 -1.35 -0.94 22.01
C GLY A 233 -0.10 -1.20 22.86
N LEU A 234 0.50 -0.16 23.46
CA LEU A 234 1.65 -0.28 24.36
C LEU A 234 1.19 -0.21 25.82
N ASP A 235 1.55 -1.19 26.62
CA ASP A 235 1.32 -1.17 28.07
C ASP A 235 2.34 -0.22 28.71
N PRO A 236 1.90 0.89 29.36
CA PRO A 236 2.81 1.87 29.96
C PRO A 236 3.68 1.26 31.07
N LYS A 237 3.29 0.13 31.67
CA LYS A 237 4.01 -0.52 32.76
C LYS A 237 5.29 -1.26 32.33
N ASN A 238 5.47 -1.51 31.03
CA ASN A 238 6.65 -2.23 30.52
C ASN A 238 7.74 -1.32 29.95
N MET A 239 7.59 0.00 30.03
CA MET A 239 8.60 0.96 29.60
C MET A 239 9.43 1.52 30.77
N THR A 240 10.15 0.65 31.49
CA THR A 240 11.27 1.11 32.34
C THR A 240 12.52 1.21 31.47
N LEU A 241 12.92 2.45 31.18
CA LEU A 241 14.24 2.74 30.62
C LEU A 241 15.30 2.41 31.69
N ASN A 242 16.15 1.44 31.40
CA ASN A 242 17.49 1.36 31.97
C ASN A 242 18.45 2.18 31.13
#